data_986200d565b2edb39e0ac9dbd53d70b1
#
_entry.id   986200d565b2edb39e0ac9dbd53d70b1
#
_cell.length_a   1.000
_cell.length_b   1.000
_cell.length_c   1.000
_cell.angle_alpha   90.00
_cell.angle_beta   90.00
_cell.angle_gamma   90.00
#
_symmetry.space_group_name_H-M   'P 1'
#
loop_
_entity.id
_entity.type
_entity.pdbx_description
1 polymer ?
#
loop_
_entity_poly.entity_id
_entity_poly.type
_entity_poly.pdbx_seq_one_letter_code
_entity_poly.pdbx_strand_id
1 'polypeptide(L)'
;MLVSEILAIKGKVLFTVAANKTLVDAVEVMTEQDVGSLVVFDKGRMAGLLTFREVLVATKKAGVDWQSLSVEDAMLKDPVVAAPNMEMDELRRQMVEHHQRYLPVMDDGVLMGVVSFHDVAKAVLEEQSFENRMLKNYIRNWPTEDQA
;
A
#
# COMPACT_ATOMS: atom_id res chain seq x y z
N MET A 1 0.16 13.47 -9.06
CA MET A 1 -0.56 12.17 -9.24
C MET A 1 -1.41 11.91 -8.02
N LEU A 2 -2.66 11.55 -8.22
CA LEU A 2 -3.59 11.23 -7.14
C LEU A 2 -3.49 9.76 -6.73
N VAL A 3 -3.89 9.46 -5.51
CA VAL A 3 -3.96 8.07 -5.01
C VAL A 3 -4.84 7.21 -5.92
N SER A 4 -5.96 7.74 -6.41
CA SER A 4 -6.84 7.03 -7.36
C SER A 4 -6.12 6.60 -8.63
N GLU A 5 -5.20 7.42 -9.12
CA GLU A 5 -4.39 7.11 -10.32
C GLU A 5 -3.38 5.99 -10.02
N ILE A 6 -2.78 6.01 -8.83
CA ILE A 6 -1.85 4.95 -8.39
C ILE A 6 -2.60 3.62 -8.30
N LEU A 7 -3.80 3.61 -7.72
CA LEU A 7 -4.63 2.41 -7.64
C LEU A 7 -5.05 1.89 -9.02
N ALA A 8 -5.36 2.78 -9.95
CA ALA A 8 -5.71 2.40 -11.31
C ALA A 8 -4.56 1.68 -12.02
N ILE A 9 -3.33 2.14 -11.82
CA ILE A 9 -2.12 1.51 -12.36
C ILE A 9 -1.90 0.12 -11.72
N LYS A 10 -2.08 0.04 -10.41
CA LYS A 10 -1.92 -1.21 -9.64
C LYS A 10 -2.92 -2.28 -10.06
N GLY A 11 -4.14 -1.89 -10.40
CA GLY A 11 -5.24 -2.80 -10.68
C GLY A 11 -6.05 -3.15 -9.44
N LYS A 12 -7.08 -3.98 -9.64
CA LYS A 12 -8.08 -4.31 -8.61
C LYS A 12 -7.73 -5.54 -7.79
N VAL A 13 -6.46 -5.71 -7.44
CA VAL A 13 -6.04 -6.85 -6.62
C VAL A 13 -6.08 -6.44 -5.15
N LEU A 14 -6.93 -7.11 -4.37
CA LEU A 14 -7.06 -6.88 -2.94
C LEU A 14 -7.13 -8.23 -2.23
N PHE A 15 -6.21 -8.45 -1.30
CA PHE A 15 -6.20 -9.65 -0.47
C PHE A 15 -6.67 -9.32 0.93
N THR A 16 -7.58 -10.13 1.44
CA THR A 16 -8.23 -9.92 2.73
C THR A 16 -8.13 -11.17 3.59
N VAL A 17 -8.37 -11.00 4.88
CA VAL A 17 -8.46 -12.10 5.83
C VAL A 17 -9.52 -11.75 6.87
N ALA A 18 -10.25 -12.76 7.36
CA ALA A 18 -11.21 -12.53 8.43
C ALA A 18 -10.51 -12.37 9.77
N ALA A 19 -11.05 -11.52 10.64
CA ALA A 19 -10.48 -11.23 11.96
C ALA A 19 -10.37 -12.47 12.84
N ASN A 20 -11.27 -13.44 12.67
CA ASN A 20 -11.32 -14.68 13.48
C ASN A 20 -10.40 -15.79 12.98
N LYS A 21 -9.68 -15.56 11.89
CA LYS A 21 -8.69 -16.53 11.40
C LYS A 21 -7.44 -16.49 12.26
N THR A 22 -6.65 -17.56 12.18
CA THR A 22 -5.37 -17.62 12.88
C THR A 22 -4.29 -16.87 12.14
N LEU A 23 -3.25 -16.47 12.86
CA LEU A 23 -2.13 -15.79 12.26
C LEU A 23 -1.41 -16.68 11.23
N VAL A 24 -1.34 -17.99 11.47
CA VAL A 24 -0.75 -18.93 10.50
C VAL A 24 -1.53 -18.95 9.18
N ASP A 25 -2.86 -18.89 9.24
CA ASP A 25 -3.69 -18.80 8.03
C ASP A 25 -3.34 -17.54 7.22
N ALA A 26 -3.19 -16.41 7.91
CA ALA A 26 -2.82 -15.16 7.27
C ALA A 26 -1.43 -15.23 6.63
N VAL A 27 -0.45 -15.81 7.32
CA VAL A 27 0.91 -15.99 6.81
C VAL A 27 0.90 -16.85 5.55
N GLU A 28 0.08 -17.91 5.51
CA GLU A 28 -0.07 -18.74 4.31
C GLU A 28 -0.56 -17.91 3.12
N VAL A 29 -1.59 -17.08 3.32
CA VAL A 29 -2.10 -16.21 2.24
C VAL A 29 -1.02 -15.24 1.78
N MET A 30 -0.33 -14.58 2.72
CA MET A 30 0.71 -13.61 2.41
C MET A 30 1.85 -14.23 1.60
N THR A 31 2.27 -15.43 1.96
CA THR A 31 3.37 -16.13 1.27
C THR A 31 2.96 -16.69 -0.08
N GLU A 32 1.77 -17.29 -0.17
CA GLU A 32 1.26 -17.84 -1.44
C GLU A 32 0.98 -16.75 -2.47
N GLN A 33 0.47 -15.60 -2.04
CA GLN A 33 0.15 -14.48 -2.93
C GLN A 33 1.28 -13.49 -3.07
N ASP A 34 2.39 -13.68 -2.35
CA ASP A 34 3.55 -12.78 -2.37
C ASP A 34 3.15 -11.32 -2.08
N VAL A 35 2.40 -11.14 -1.00
CA VAL A 35 1.95 -9.81 -0.56
C VAL A 35 2.40 -9.55 0.87
N GLY A 36 2.69 -8.29 1.17
CA GLY A 36 3.17 -7.86 2.49
C GLY A 36 2.07 -7.35 3.42
N SER A 37 0.82 -7.36 2.97
CA SER A 37 -0.30 -6.89 3.79
C SER A 37 -1.60 -7.59 3.41
N LEU A 38 -2.50 -7.69 4.38
CA LEU A 38 -3.88 -8.13 4.20
C LEU A 38 -4.80 -7.14 4.90
N VAL A 39 -5.90 -6.82 4.27
CA VAL A 39 -6.96 -6.07 4.95
C VAL A 39 -7.78 -7.06 5.78
N VAL A 40 -7.99 -6.72 7.04
CA VAL A 40 -8.74 -7.56 7.97
C VAL A 40 -10.19 -7.11 8.01
N PHE A 41 -11.09 -8.06 7.76
CA PHE A 41 -12.53 -7.83 7.82
C PHE A 41 -13.16 -8.54 9.01
N ASP A 42 -14.12 -7.87 9.63
CA ASP A 42 -14.99 -8.42 10.64
C ASP A 42 -16.41 -7.94 10.39
N LYS A 43 -17.34 -8.89 10.25
CA LYS A 43 -18.75 -8.60 10.01
C LYS A 43 -18.99 -7.66 8.81
N GLY A 44 -18.24 -7.89 7.73
CA GLY A 44 -18.40 -7.13 6.50
C GLY A 44 -17.77 -5.74 6.50
N ARG A 45 -17.04 -5.39 7.56
CA ARG A 45 -16.36 -4.09 7.69
C ARG A 45 -14.85 -4.29 7.84
N MET A 46 -14.09 -3.30 7.39
CA MET A 46 -12.66 -3.28 7.65
C MET A 46 -12.40 -3.12 9.15
N ALA A 47 -11.77 -4.13 9.75
CA ALA A 47 -11.44 -4.12 11.17
C ALA A 47 -10.00 -3.63 11.44
N GLY A 48 -9.11 -3.80 10.47
CA GLY A 48 -7.72 -3.42 10.63
C GLY A 48 -6.87 -3.81 9.44
N LEU A 49 -5.57 -3.72 9.63
CA LEU A 49 -4.57 -4.04 8.62
C LEU A 49 -3.54 -4.99 9.24
N LEU A 50 -3.24 -6.08 8.56
CA LEU A 50 -2.19 -6.99 8.97
C LEU A 50 -1.05 -6.91 7.97
N THR A 51 0.12 -6.45 8.43
CA THR A 51 1.32 -6.41 7.60
C THR A 51 2.36 -7.37 8.17
N PHE A 52 3.42 -7.62 7.40
CA PHE A 52 4.52 -8.45 7.89
C PHE A 52 5.13 -7.90 9.19
N ARG A 53 5.04 -6.57 9.43
CA ARG A 53 5.52 -5.97 10.68
C ARG A 53 4.71 -6.47 11.88
N GLU A 54 3.38 -6.49 11.78
CA GLU A 54 2.50 -6.99 12.83
C GLU A 54 2.73 -8.48 13.08
N VAL A 55 2.99 -9.25 12.02
CA VAL A 55 3.35 -10.67 12.14
C VAL A 55 4.65 -10.83 12.93
N LEU A 56 5.67 -10.05 12.61
CA LEU A 56 6.95 -10.10 13.34
C LEU A 56 6.79 -9.71 14.81
N VAL A 57 6.01 -8.66 15.10
CA VAL A 57 5.74 -8.22 16.48
C VAL A 57 5.01 -9.33 17.25
N ALA A 58 4.00 -9.93 16.65
CA ALA A 58 3.23 -11.02 17.27
C ALA A 58 4.10 -12.24 17.54
N THR A 59 4.94 -12.60 16.58
CA THR A 59 5.89 -13.72 16.71
C THR A 59 6.84 -13.51 17.88
N LYS A 60 7.38 -12.30 18.02
CA LYS A 60 8.28 -11.96 19.12
C LYS A 60 7.58 -12.04 20.47
N LYS A 61 6.34 -11.58 20.57
CA LYS A 61 5.58 -11.57 21.83
C LYS A 61 5.14 -12.96 22.26
N ALA A 62 4.63 -13.76 21.34
CA ALA A 62 4.05 -15.06 21.65
C ALA A 62 5.06 -16.21 21.60
N GLY A 63 6.21 -16.02 20.96
CA GLY A 63 7.20 -17.08 20.81
C GLY A 63 6.63 -18.26 20.02
N VAL A 64 6.78 -19.47 20.57
CA VAL A 64 6.37 -20.72 19.89
C VAL A 64 4.86 -20.82 19.66
N ASP A 65 4.07 -20.05 20.39
CA ASP A 65 2.60 -20.10 20.30
C ASP A 65 2.02 -19.08 19.29
N TRP A 66 2.86 -18.40 18.53
CA TRP A 66 2.43 -17.36 17.60
C TRP A 66 1.40 -17.85 16.57
N GLN A 67 1.48 -19.10 16.18
CA GLN A 67 0.65 -19.70 15.14
C GLN A 67 -0.84 -19.70 15.51
N SER A 68 -1.13 -19.86 16.80
CA SER A 68 -2.51 -19.94 17.31
C SER A 68 -3.12 -18.57 17.61
N LEU A 69 -2.34 -17.50 17.55
CA LEU A 69 -2.88 -16.14 17.72
C LEU A 69 -3.93 -15.84 16.66
N SER A 70 -4.96 -15.09 17.03
CA SER A 70 -5.93 -14.62 16.06
C SER A 70 -5.38 -13.44 15.27
N VAL A 71 -5.85 -13.28 14.04
CA VAL A 71 -5.55 -12.10 13.23
C VAL A 71 -5.98 -10.83 13.96
N GLU A 72 -7.14 -10.87 14.62
CA GLU A 72 -7.67 -9.75 15.40
C GLU A 72 -6.70 -9.26 16.48
N ASP A 73 -6.01 -10.19 17.17
CA ASP A 73 -5.07 -9.84 18.22
C ASP A 73 -3.75 -9.28 17.68
N ALA A 74 -3.37 -9.65 16.46
CA ALA A 74 -2.11 -9.24 15.85
C ALA A 74 -2.21 -7.99 14.98
N MET A 75 -3.38 -7.73 14.39
CA MET A 75 -3.58 -6.66 13.41
C MET A 75 -3.34 -5.27 13.98
N LEU A 76 -3.00 -4.34 13.10
CA LEU A 76 -2.99 -2.92 13.39
C LEU A 76 -4.43 -2.43 13.40
N LYS A 77 -4.90 -1.97 14.56
CA LYS A 77 -6.22 -1.36 14.71
C LYS A 77 -6.14 0.10 14.31
N ASP A 78 -7.19 0.61 13.69
CA ASP A 78 -7.28 2.00 13.26
C ASP A 78 -6.06 2.46 12.43
N PRO A 79 -5.74 1.76 11.32
CA PRO A 79 -4.64 2.19 10.48
C PRO A 79 -4.91 3.57 9.89
N VAL A 80 -3.85 4.33 9.62
CA VAL A 80 -3.97 5.55 8.82
C VAL A 80 -4.46 5.14 7.44
N VAL A 81 -5.43 5.86 6.92
CA VAL A 81 -6.03 5.59 5.62
C VAL A 81 -5.77 6.74 4.66
N ALA A 82 -5.81 6.45 3.38
CA ALA A 82 -5.72 7.43 2.32
C ALA A 82 -7.09 7.63 1.68
N ALA A 83 -7.28 8.78 1.03
CA ALA A 83 -8.45 9.06 0.22
C ALA A 83 -8.07 9.01 -1.27
N PRO A 84 -9.02 8.69 -2.17
CA PRO A 84 -8.71 8.64 -3.61
C PRO A 84 -8.21 9.96 -4.20
N ASN A 85 -8.67 11.07 -3.67
CA ASN A 85 -8.28 12.42 -4.13
C ASN A 85 -7.03 12.98 -3.44
N MET A 86 -6.40 12.19 -2.57
CA MET A 86 -5.16 12.60 -1.92
C MET A 86 -4.02 12.65 -2.94
N GLU A 87 -3.20 13.69 -2.85
CA GLU A 87 -2.00 13.82 -3.67
C GLU A 87 -0.91 12.85 -3.21
N MET A 88 -0.10 12.39 -4.14
CA MET A 88 0.99 11.44 -3.86
C MET A 88 1.96 11.98 -2.80
N ASP A 89 2.25 13.28 -2.80
CA ASP A 89 3.16 13.88 -1.83
C ASP A 89 2.59 13.79 -0.40
N GLU A 90 1.29 13.99 -0.24
CA GLU A 90 0.63 13.82 1.05
C GLU A 90 0.63 12.36 1.49
N LEU A 91 0.37 11.44 0.56
CA LEU A 91 0.43 10.01 0.83
C LEU A 91 1.81 9.60 1.34
N ARG A 92 2.87 10.04 0.68
CA ARG A 92 4.26 9.77 1.07
C ARG A 92 4.54 10.28 2.48
N ARG A 93 4.10 11.50 2.77
CA ARG A 93 4.26 12.11 4.10
C ARG A 93 3.56 11.30 5.17
N GLN A 94 2.32 10.87 4.93
CA GLN A 94 1.57 10.03 5.87
C GLN A 94 2.30 8.71 6.15
N MET A 95 2.81 8.07 5.12
CA MET A 95 3.57 6.83 5.26
C MET A 95 4.82 7.01 6.11
N VAL A 96 5.56 8.07 5.88
CA VAL A 96 6.81 8.36 6.60
C VAL A 96 6.53 8.74 8.06
N GLU A 97 5.61 9.66 8.30
CA GLU A 97 5.28 10.15 9.65
C GLU A 97 4.73 9.06 10.56
N HIS A 98 3.90 8.17 10.00
CA HIS A 98 3.25 7.12 10.78
C HIS A 98 3.99 5.77 10.71
N HIS A 99 5.12 5.70 10.00
CA HIS A 99 5.87 4.45 9.80
C HIS A 99 4.98 3.32 9.26
N GLN A 100 4.02 3.67 8.43
CA GLN A 100 3.06 2.73 7.86
C GLN A 100 3.32 2.58 6.37
N ARG A 101 3.72 1.38 5.95
CA ARG A 101 4.13 1.10 4.56
C ARG A 101 2.97 0.74 3.64
N TYR A 102 1.80 0.51 4.21
CA TYR A 102 0.58 0.13 3.49
C TYR A 102 -0.55 0.97 4.06
N LEU A 103 -1.26 1.69 3.19
CA LEU A 103 -2.43 2.46 3.60
C LEU A 103 -3.65 1.96 2.86
N PRO A 104 -4.70 1.56 3.59
CA PRO A 104 -5.99 1.34 2.95
C PRO A 104 -6.50 2.64 2.35
N VAL A 105 -7.09 2.54 1.17
CA VAL A 105 -7.72 3.69 0.49
C VAL A 105 -9.21 3.58 0.71
N MET A 106 -9.76 4.57 1.40
CA MET A 106 -11.18 4.60 1.76
C MET A 106 -11.85 5.77 1.06
N ASP A 107 -13.01 5.52 0.50
CA ASP A 107 -13.86 6.53 -0.09
C ASP A 107 -15.24 6.44 0.54
N ASP A 108 -15.58 7.43 1.36
CA ASP A 108 -16.87 7.53 2.01
C ASP A 108 -17.27 6.23 2.76
N GLY A 109 -16.33 5.67 3.51
CA GLY A 109 -16.50 4.44 4.27
C GLY A 109 -16.37 3.15 3.47
N VAL A 110 -16.08 3.24 2.17
CA VAL A 110 -15.92 2.08 1.29
C VAL A 110 -14.43 1.86 1.00
N LEU A 111 -13.96 0.63 1.22
CA LEU A 111 -12.59 0.26 0.91
C LEU A 111 -12.41 0.15 -0.61
N MET A 112 -11.48 0.94 -1.16
CA MET A 112 -11.16 0.98 -2.59
C MET A 112 -9.96 0.10 -2.95
N GLY A 113 -9.06 -0.13 -2.01
CA GLY A 113 -7.83 -0.90 -2.22
C GLY A 113 -6.80 -0.56 -1.17
N VAL A 114 -5.58 -1.03 -1.39
CA VAL A 114 -4.43 -0.73 -0.51
C VAL A 114 -3.31 -0.19 -1.39
N VAL A 115 -2.70 0.91 -0.97
CA VAL A 115 -1.53 1.47 -1.62
C VAL A 115 -0.30 1.23 -0.73
N SER A 116 0.81 0.81 -1.35
CA SER A 116 2.06 0.47 -0.64
C SER A 116 3.19 1.42 -0.99
N PHE A 117 4.27 1.38 -0.21
CA PHE A 117 5.53 2.06 -0.55
C PHE A 117 6.04 1.63 -1.92
N HIS A 118 5.89 0.36 -2.25
CA HIS A 118 6.29 -0.16 -3.57
C HIS A 118 5.51 0.52 -4.69
N ASP A 119 4.20 0.67 -4.52
CA ASP A 119 3.33 1.33 -5.51
C ASP A 119 3.72 2.80 -5.68
N VAL A 120 4.03 3.49 -4.58
CA VAL A 120 4.48 4.88 -4.60
C VAL A 120 5.83 5.00 -5.28
N ALA A 121 6.80 4.13 -4.94
CA ALA A 121 8.11 4.15 -5.56
C ALA A 121 8.02 3.95 -7.07
N LYS A 122 7.18 3.01 -7.51
CA LYS A 122 6.93 2.75 -8.93
C LYS A 122 6.33 3.97 -9.62
N ALA A 123 5.34 4.61 -8.99
CA ALA A 123 4.70 5.81 -9.53
C ALA A 123 5.69 6.98 -9.66
N VAL A 124 6.54 7.18 -8.64
CA VAL A 124 7.59 8.22 -8.69
C VAL A 124 8.56 7.98 -9.84
N LEU A 125 9.00 6.74 -10.01
CA LEU A 125 9.91 6.39 -11.12
C LEU A 125 9.25 6.62 -12.48
N GLU A 126 7.99 6.28 -12.63
CA GLU A 126 7.24 6.52 -13.87
C GLU A 126 7.10 8.00 -14.18
N GLU A 127 6.80 8.83 -13.18
CA GLU A 127 6.74 10.28 -13.36
C GLU A 127 8.10 10.85 -13.77
N GLN A 128 9.17 10.46 -13.09
CA GLN A 128 10.52 10.91 -13.44
C GLN A 128 10.92 10.49 -14.85
N SER A 129 10.61 9.28 -15.25
CA SER A 129 10.88 8.78 -16.60
C SER A 129 10.11 9.57 -17.65
N PHE A 130 8.86 9.89 -17.39
CA PHE A 130 8.04 10.72 -18.26
C PHE A 130 8.61 12.14 -18.41
N GLU A 131 8.93 12.79 -17.29
CA GLU A 131 9.54 14.13 -17.28
C GLU A 131 10.87 14.14 -18.02
N ASN A 132 11.72 13.13 -17.82
CA ASN A 132 12.98 13.02 -18.52
C ASN A 132 12.80 12.87 -20.03
N ARG A 133 11.83 12.08 -20.47
CA ARG A 133 11.52 11.93 -21.90
C ARG A 133 11.02 13.23 -22.50
N MET A 134 10.14 13.95 -21.78
CA MET A 134 9.64 15.23 -22.24
C MET A 134 10.77 16.27 -22.34
N LEU A 135 11.64 16.31 -21.35
CA LEU A 135 12.80 17.22 -21.37
C LEU A 135 13.76 16.90 -22.52
N LYS A 136 14.07 15.62 -22.74
CA LYS A 136 14.91 15.19 -23.86
C LYS A 136 14.31 15.56 -25.19
N ASN A 137 13.01 15.39 -25.37
CA ASN A 137 12.32 15.77 -26.59
C ASN A 137 12.35 17.31 -26.79
N TYR A 138 12.18 18.08 -25.73
CA TYR A 138 12.27 19.53 -25.75
C TYR A 138 13.66 19.99 -26.19
N ILE A 139 14.72 19.44 -25.60
CA ILE A 139 16.11 19.74 -25.93
C ILE A 139 16.40 19.34 -27.38
N ARG A 140 15.95 18.17 -27.83
CA ARG A 140 16.15 17.67 -29.20
C ARG A 140 15.53 18.59 -30.24
N ASN A 141 14.37 19.16 -29.94
CA ASN A 141 13.62 20.03 -30.83
C ASN A 141 13.90 21.51 -30.59
N TRP A 142 14.88 21.83 -29.75
CA TRP A 142 15.24 23.22 -29.47
C TRP A 142 15.88 23.83 -30.68
N PRO A 143 15.41 25.04 -31.17
CA PRO A 143 16.04 25.74 -32.29
C PRO A 143 17.46 26.14 -31.91
N THR A 144 18.43 25.81 -32.77
CA THR A 144 19.81 26.27 -32.62
C THR A 144 20.05 27.45 -33.55
N GLU A 145 21.05 28.31 -33.26
CA GLU A 145 21.42 29.45 -34.11
C GLU A 145 21.79 29.00 -35.52
N ASP A 146 22.34 27.77 -35.65
CA ASP A 146 22.75 27.22 -36.93
C ASP A 146 21.58 26.76 -37.79
N GLN A 147 20.37 26.72 -37.25
CA GLN A 147 19.13 26.38 -37.97
C GLN A 147 18.28 27.58 -38.33
N ALA A 148 18.74 28.77 -37.99
CA ALA A 148 18.02 29.99 -38.24
C ALA A 148 18.11 30.40 -39.75
#